data_2eff41ff35b49740eaea7a413efe813d
#
_entry.id   2eff41ff35b49740eaea7a413efe813d
#
_cell.length_a   1.000
_cell.length_b   1.000
_cell.length_c   1.000
_cell.angle_alpha   90.00
_cell.angle_beta   90.00
_cell.angle_gamma   90.00
#
_symmetry.space_group_name_H-M   'P 1'
#
loop_
_entity.id
_entity.type
_entity.pdbx_description
1 polymer ?
#
loop_
_entity_poly.entity_id
_entity_poly.type
_entity_poly.pdbx_seq_one_letter_code
_entity_poly.pdbx_strand_id
1 'polypeptide(L)'
;MPFTAEQKRAVVEQYRQSENDTGSTEVQVALLTAHINHLAPHFAAHKKDHHSRRGLLRMVNQRRKLLEYLKKKSVNRYKALIANLGLRK
;
A
#
# COMPACT_ATOMS: atom_id res chain seq x y z
N MET A 1 5.46 8.09 13.77
CA MET A 1 5.51 9.21 12.82
C MET A 1 4.32 9.15 11.89
N PRO A 2 3.60 10.23 11.73
CA PRO A 2 2.44 10.20 10.84
C PRO A 2 2.85 10.18 9.37
N PHE A 3 2.07 9.47 8.58
CA PHE A 3 2.19 9.49 7.13
C PHE A 3 1.48 10.76 6.65
N THR A 4 2.24 11.73 6.20
CA THR A 4 1.73 13.08 5.94
C THR A 4 0.82 13.14 4.71
N ALA A 5 0.00 14.20 4.64
CA ALA A 5 -0.86 14.43 3.48
C ALA A 5 -0.04 14.62 2.21
N GLU A 6 1.12 15.25 2.31
CA GLU A 6 2.01 15.45 1.17
C GLU A 6 2.55 14.13 0.64
N GLN A 7 2.94 13.22 1.55
CA GLN A 7 3.41 11.90 1.16
C GLN A 7 2.30 11.09 0.48
N LYS A 8 1.09 11.18 1.01
CA LYS A 8 -0.06 10.51 0.39
C LYS A 8 -0.34 11.07 -1.01
N ARG A 9 -0.27 12.38 -1.16
CA ARG A 9 -0.50 13.03 -2.44
C ARG A 9 0.52 12.58 -3.48
N ALA A 10 1.78 12.49 -3.09
CA ALA A 10 2.84 12.03 -3.99
C ALA A 10 2.58 10.62 -4.49
N VAL A 11 2.11 9.72 -3.61
CA VAL A 11 1.79 8.35 -3.99
C VAL A 11 0.60 8.31 -4.94
N VAL A 12 -0.45 9.09 -4.65
CA VAL A 12 -1.63 9.16 -5.52
C VAL A 12 -1.24 9.65 -6.92
N GLU A 13 -0.42 10.70 -7.00
CA GLU A 13 0.04 11.22 -8.28
C GLU A 13 0.79 10.17 -9.11
N GLN A 14 1.61 9.38 -8.44
CA GLN A 14 2.43 8.37 -9.12
C GLN A 14 1.60 7.20 -9.66
N TYR A 15 0.54 6.80 -8.95
CA TYR A 15 -0.19 5.57 -9.27
C TYR A 15 -1.59 5.77 -9.80
N ARG A 16 -2.09 7.01 -9.85
CA ARG A 16 -3.45 7.25 -10.35
C ARG A 16 -3.53 6.87 -11.84
N GLN A 17 -4.70 6.38 -12.23
CA GLN A 17 -4.96 5.96 -13.61
C GLN A 17 -5.48 7.10 -14.49
N SER A 18 -5.95 8.19 -13.89
CA SER A 18 -6.42 9.39 -14.57
C SER A 18 -6.26 10.58 -13.63
N GLU A 19 -6.47 11.81 -14.14
CA GLU A 19 -6.31 13.02 -13.32
C GLU A 19 -7.23 13.03 -12.10
N ASN A 20 -8.41 12.46 -12.22
CA ASN A 20 -9.39 12.46 -11.13
C ASN A 20 -9.35 11.20 -10.29
N ASP A 21 -8.41 10.29 -10.57
CA ASP A 21 -8.32 9.03 -9.84
C ASP A 21 -7.60 9.21 -8.52
N THR A 22 -8.32 9.08 -7.43
CA THR A 22 -7.76 9.09 -6.08
C THR A 22 -8.05 7.80 -5.33
N GLY A 23 -8.77 6.86 -5.94
CA GLY A 23 -9.23 5.68 -5.25
C GLY A 23 -9.20 4.38 -6.05
N SER A 24 -8.47 4.32 -7.17
CA SER A 24 -8.34 3.05 -7.89
C SER A 24 -7.65 2.00 -7.03
N THR A 25 -7.79 0.74 -7.41
CA THR A 25 -7.14 -0.36 -6.68
C THR A 25 -5.62 -0.14 -6.61
N GLU A 26 -5.02 0.31 -7.71
CA GLU A 26 -3.58 0.58 -7.73
C GLU A 26 -3.19 1.66 -6.74
N VAL A 27 -3.96 2.76 -6.68
CA VAL A 27 -3.69 3.84 -5.73
C VAL A 27 -3.83 3.34 -4.30
N GLN A 28 -4.88 2.57 -4.01
CA GLN A 28 -5.09 2.04 -2.66
C GLN A 28 -3.96 1.12 -2.22
N VAL A 29 -3.51 0.22 -3.10
CA VAL A 29 -2.40 -0.69 -2.79
C VAL A 29 -1.11 0.11 -2.59
N ALA A 30 -0.87 1.11 -3.43
CA ALA A 30 0.33 1.93 -3.31
C ALA A 30 0.34 2.72 -1.99
N LEU A 31 -0.80 3.27 -1.58
CA LEU A 31 -0.92 3.99 -0.31
C LEU A 31 -0.69 3.06 0.87
N LEU A 32 -1.27 1.86 0.86
CA LEU A 32 -1.05 0.87 1.91
C LEU A 32 0.42 0.48 1.99
N THR A 33 1.06 0.24 0.85
CA THR A 33 2.47 -0.13 0.80
C THR A 33 3.35 0.97 1.37
N ALA A 34 3.10 2.23 0.99
CA ALA A 34 3.87 3.36 1.49
C ALA A 34 3.69 3.51 3.01
N HIS A 35 2.46 3.33 3.50
CA HIS A 35 2.18 3.42 4.93
C HIS A 35 2.87 2.28 5.70
N ILE A 36 2.80 1.05 5.19
CA ILE A 36 3.47 -0.09 5.79
C ILE A 36 4.98 0.16 5.87
N ASN A 37 5.58 0.62 4.78
CA ASN A 37 7.01 0.91 4.73
C ASN A 37 7.39 2.04 5.68
N HIS A 38 6.51 3.02 5.86
CA HIS A 38 6.74 4.12 6.79
C HIS A 38 6.76 3.63 8.25
N LEU A 39 5.93 2.62 8.57
CA LEU A 39 5.83 2.08 9.93
C LEU A 39 6.86 1.00 10.23
N ALA A 40 7.47 0.38 9.21
CA ALA A 40 8.39 -0.72 9.42
C ALA A 40 9.54 -0.41 10.40
N PRO A 41 10.22 0.77 10.31
CA PRO A 41 11.26 1.10 11.28
C PRO A 41 10.73 1.20 12.72
N HIS A 42 9.50 1.67 12.90
CA HIS A 42 8.88 1.73 14.23
C HIS A 42 8.78 0.34 14.85
N PHE A 43 8.35 -0.66 14.07
CA PHE A 43 8.21 -2.02 14.59
C PHE A 43 9.55 -2.66 14.90
N ALA A 44 10.58 -2.33 14.13
CA ALA A 44 11.93 -2.81 14.43
C ALA A 44 12.43 -2.26 15.79
N ALA A 45 12.06 -1.01 16.10
CA ALA A 45 12.47 -0.36 17.35
C ALA A 45 11.56 -0.72 18.53
N HIS A 46 10.27 -1.03 18.27
CA HIS A 46 9.26 -1.25 19.31
C HIS A 46 8.56 -2.60 19.12
N LYS A 47 9.31 -3.67 19.29
CA LYS A 47 8.83 -5.04 19.03
C LYS A 47 7.65 -5.45 19.91
N LYS A 48 7.48 -4.82 21.07
CA LYS A 48 6.42 -5.17 22.02
C LYS A 48 5.15 -4.34 21.88
N ASP A 49 5.08 -3.48 20.87
CA ASP A 49 3.89 -2.66 20.62
C ASP A 49 2.85 -3.49 19.87
N HIS A 50 2.03 -4.21 20.62
CA HIS A 50 1.04 -5.13 20.06
C HIS A 50 -0.11 -4.43 19.35
N HIS A 51 -0.50 -3.23 19.81
CA HIS A 51 -1.58 -2.48 19.17
C HIS A 51 -1.19 -2.01 17.77
N SER A 52 0.00 -1.45 17.64
CA SER A 52 0.51 -1.02 16.33
C SER A 52 0.73 -2.20 15.40
N ARG A 53 1.16 -3.35 15.96
CA ARG A 53 1.36 -4.56 15.17
C ARG A 53 0.05 -5.07 14.60
N ARG A 54 -1.05 -5.01 15.35
CA ARG A 54 -2.37 -5.37 14.83
C ARG A 54 -2.79 -4.49 13.67
N GLY A 55 -2.53 -3.19 13.78
CA GLY A 55 -2.81 -2.23 12.71
C GLY A 55 -2.01 -2.56 11.46
N LEU A 56 -0.74 -2.90 11.62
CA LEU A 56 0.12 -3.29 10.50
C LEU A 56 -0.41 -4.54 9.82
N LEU A 57 -0.75 -5.58 10.60
CA LEU A 57 -1.29 -6.82 10.04
C LEU A 57 -2.59 -6.59 9.28
N ARG A 58 -3.44 -5.69 9.78
CA ARG A 58 -4.68 -5.33 9.11
C ARG A 58 -4.40 -4.69 7.75
N MET A 59 -3.42 -3.78 7.69
CA MET A 59 -3.03 -3.15 6.43
C MET A 59 -2.43 -4.15 5.45
N VAL A 60 -1.60 -5.07 5.92
CA VAL A 60 -1.01 -6.11 5.08
C VAL A 60 -2.10 -7.02 4.50
N ASN A 61 -3.07 -7.42 5.31
CA ASN A 61 -4.17 -8.26 4.85
C ASN A 61 -5.06 -7.53 3.85
N GLN A 62 -5.33 -6.24 4.10
CA GLN A 62 -6.13 -5.42 3.19
C GLN A 62 -5.42 -5.28 1.85
N ARG A 63 -4.11 -5.04 1.86
CA ARG A 63 -3.31 -4.96 0.63
C ARG A 63 -3.40 -6.27 -0.16
N ARG A 64 -3.28 -7.41 0.51
CA ARG A 64 -3.37 -8.71 -0.13
C ARG A 64 -4.72 -8.91 -0.82
N LYS A 65 -5.81 -8.54 -0.15
CA LYS A 65 -7.15 -8.67 -0.72
C LYS A 65 -7.32 -7.79 -1.96
N LEU A 66 -6.81 -6.57 -1.91
CA LEU A 66 -6.87 -5.66 -3.05
C LEU A 66 -6.04 -6.19 -4.24
N LEU A 67 -4.88 -6.78 -3.96
CA LEU A 67 -4.05 -7.37 -5.00
C LEU A 67 -4.72 -8.59 -5.63
N GLU A 68 -5.37 -9.43 -4.83
CA GLU A 68 -6.13 -10.57 -5.36
C GLU A 68 -7.27 -10.10 -6.26
N TYR A 69 -7.98 -9.07 -5.86
CA TYR A 69 -9.04 -8.48 -6.64
C TYR A 69 -8.52 -7.94 -7.97
N LEU A 70 -7.41 -7.20 -7.93
CA LEU A 70 -6.80 -6.64 -9.12
C LEU A 70 -6.34 -7.73 -10.08
N LYS A 71 -5.77 -8.81 -9.56
CA LYS A 71 -5.32 -9.95 -10.36
C LYS A 71 -6.48 -10.58 -11.12
N LYS A 72 -7.65 -10.67 -10.48
CA LYS A 72 -8.85 -11.19 -11.14
C LYS A 72 -9.36 -10.25 -12.22
N LYS A 73 -9.24 -8.95 -12.00
CA LYS A 73 -9.69 -7.96 -12.98
C LYS A 73 -8.75 -7.84 -14.18
N SER A 74 -7.45 -7.78 -13.92
CA SER A 74 -6.46 -7.64 -14.97
C SER A 74 -5.10 -8.14 -14.48
N VAL A 75 -4.65 -9.24 -15.02
CA VAL A 75 -3.35 -9.81 -14.69
C VAL A 75 -2.23 -8.85 -15.07
N ASN A 76 -2.39 -8.14 -16.20
CA ASN A 76 -1.37 -7.19 -16.65
C ASN A 76 -1.20 -6.02 -15.70
N ARG A 77 -2.31 -5.45 -15.20
CA ARG A 77 -2.28 -4.38 -14.22
C ARG A 77 -1.65 -4.86 -12.91
N TYR A 78 -2.01 -6.06 -12.49
CA TYR A 78 -1.47 -6.67 -11.27
C TYR A 78 0.06 -6.83 -11.38
N LYS A 79 0.54 -7.39 -12.48
CA LYS A 79 1.98 -7.60 -12.69
C LYS A 79 2.75 -6.28 -12.72
N ALA A 80 2.20 -5.29 -13.41
CA ALA A 80 2.84 -3.98 -13.49
C ALA A 80 2.95 -3.33 -12.11
N LEU A 81 1.89 -3.43 -11.31
CA LEU A 81 1.88 -2.84 -9.98
C LEU A 81 2.88 -3.52 -9.04
N ILE A 82 2.92 -4.86 -9.04
CA ILE A 82 3.86 -5.60 -8.20
C ILE A 82 5.30 -5.22 -8.56
N ALA A 83 5.60 -5.14 -9.85
CA ALA A 83 6.94 -4.78 -10.32
C ALA A 83 7.33 -3.38 -9.84
N ASN A 84 6.40 -2.41 -9.97
CA ASN A 84 6.65 -1.04 -9.55
C ASN A 84 6.85 -0.91 -8.04
N LEU A 85 6.11 -1.67 -7.25
CA LEU A 85 6.19 -1.59 -5.80
C LEU A 85 7.26 -2.51 -5.22
N GLY A 86 7.87 -3.36 -6.03
CA GLY A 86 8.86 -4.31 -5.57
C GLY A 86 8.29 -5.40 -4.68
N LEU A 87 7.02 -5.72 -4.85
CA LEU A 87 6.34 -6.74 -4.05
C LEU A 87 6.52 -8.12 -4.66
N ARG A 88 6.46 -9.12 -3.79
CA ARG A 88 6.44 -10.52 -4.23
C ARG A 88 4.99 -10.97 -4.27
N LYS A 89 4.43 -11.08 -5.46
CA LYS A 89 3.06 -11.60 -5.64
C LYS A 89 2.07 -11.14 -4.57
#